data_4fda75fb97af3f78b36f278a8b6ec2a9
#
_entry.id   4fda75fb97af3f78b36f278a8b6ec2a9
#
_cell.length_a   1.000
_cell.length_b   1.000
_cell.length_c   1.000
_cell.angle_alpha   90.00
_cell.angle_beta   90.00
_cell.angle_gamma   90.00
#
_symmetry.space_group_name_H-M   'P 1'
#
loop_
_entity.id
_entity.type
_entity.pdbx_description
1 polymer ?
#
loop_
_entity_poly.entity_id
_entity_poly.type
_entity_poly.pdbx_seq_one_letter_code
_entity_poly.pdbx_strand_id
1 'polypeptide(L)'
;FPETLPYLPAEKAVLTGSPIRKELLEGDRLTGLNYSGLSASRPVILVIGGSLGSVAVNRAVRNALPKLLKTYQIIHICGKGNLDESLIGKSGYVQYEYVDTPLRHLFAAADLILSRAGANSICEILALRKPNVLIPLSASASRGDQILNARSFEKQGFSTVLEEEQLTDDSLFDAIETTYQNRQNYITAMEQSTLKDAVSTVIHLIASYAET
;
A
#
# COMPACT_ATOMS: atom_id res chain seq x y z
N PHE A 1 -14.56 -0.25 8.45
CA PHE A 1 -14.10 -1.64 8.45
C PHE A 1 -15.18 -2.54 9.05
N PRO A 2 -15.26 -3.83 8.69
CA PRO A 2 -16.27 -4.76 9.22
C PRO A 2 -16.28 -4.81 10.75
N GLU A 3 -15.15 -4.73 11.38
CA GLU A 3 -14.97 -4.76 12.84
C GLU A 3 -15.62 -3.59 13.56
N THR A 4 -15.95 -2.51 12.86
CA THR A 4 -16.62 -1.33 13.44
C THR A 4 -18.14 -1.50 13.52
N LEU A 5 -18.74 -2.33 12.66
CA LEU A 5 -20.19 -2.51 12.58
C LEU A 5 -20.85 -2.93 13.90
N PRO A 6 -20.28 -3.85 14.70
CA PRO A 6 -20.89 -4.27 15.98
C PRO A 6 -21.06 -3.16 17.02
N TYR A 7 -20.34 -2.04 16.85
CA TYR A 7 -20.39 -0.88 17.76
C TYR A 7 -21.37 0.20 17.29
N LEU A 8 -22.06 -0.01 16.17
CA LEU A 8 -22.97 0.95 15.56
C LEU A 8 -24.40 0.38 15.56
N PRO A 9 -25.46 1.24 15.62
CA PRO A 9 -26.83 0.80 15.44
C PRO A 9 -27.00 0.11 14.08
N ALA A 10 -27.42 -1.16 14.08
CA ALA A 10 -27.45 -2.01 12.88
C ALA A 10 -28.32 -1.40 11.76
N GLU A 11 -29.42 -0.75 12.11
CA GLU A 11 -30.36 -0.12 11.17
C GLU A 11 -29.85 1.18 10.54
N LYS A 12 -28.71 1.72 11.06
CA LYS A 12 -28.11 2.99 10.60
C LYS A 12 -26.70 2.82 10.06
N ALA A 13 -26.15 1.59 10.10
CA ALA A 13 -24.77 1.34 9.73
C ALA A 13 -24.71 0.56 8.42
N VAL A 14 -24.04 1.12 7.43
CA VAL A 14 -23.76 0.47 6.15
C VAL A 14 -22.26 0.44 5.91
N LEU A 15 -21.73 -0.75 5.61
CA LEU A 15 -20.34 -0.90 5.22
C LEU A 15 -20.16 -0.53 3.74
N THR A 16 -19.62 0.65 3.48
CA THR A 16 -19.44 1.17 2.13
C THR A 16 -18.05 0.90 1.56
N GLY A 17 -17.06 0.65 2.39
CA GLY A 17 -15.65 0.82 2.03
C GLY A 17 -15.25 2.31 2.03
N SER A 18 -14.08 2.62 1.49
CA SER A 18 -13.58 3.99 1.35
C SER A 18 -13.56 4.40 -0.13
N PRO A 19 -14.09 5.58 -0.49
CA PRO A 19 -13.95 6.11 -1.85
C PRO A 19 -12.47 6.25 -2.20
N ILE A 20 -12.09 5.76 -3.37
CA ILE A 20 -10.73 5.88 -3.89
C ILE A 20 -10.70 6.77 -5.12
N ARG A 21 -9.53 7.30 -5.43
CA ARG A 21 -9.33 8.10 -6.64
C ARG A 21 -9.43 7.20 -7.87
N LYS A 22 -10.40 7.50 -8.76
CA LYS A 22 -10.65 6.70 -9.97
C LYS A 22 -9.41 6.64 -10.88
N GLU A 23 -8.66 7.71 -10.95
CA GLU A 23 -7.45 7.84 -11.77
C GLU A 23 -6.38 6.80 -11.42
N LEU A 24 -6.36 6.28 -10.19
CA LEU A 24 -5.42 5.23 -9.80
C LEU A 24 -5.64 3.91 -10.54
N LEU A 25 -6.89 3.63 -10.96
CA LEU A 25 -7.25 2.45 -11.72
C LEU A 25 -6.85 2.53 -13.20
N GLU A 26 -6.48 3.72 -13.68
CA GLU A 26 -6.14 4.03 -15.07
C GLU A 26 -4.61 4.05 -15.29
N GLY A 27 -3.85 3.43 -14.39
CA GLY A 27 -2.39 3.35 -14.49
C GLY A 27 -1.93 2.41 -15.61
N ASP A 28 -0.80 2.75 -16.23
CA ASP A 28 -0.13 1.93 -17.23
C ASP A 28 1.26 1.50 -16.76
N ARG A 29 1.53 0.18 -16.82
CA ARG A 29 2.78 -0.40 -16.32
C ARG A 29 4.02 0.10 -17.05
N LEU A 30 3.97 0.16 -18.38
CA LEU A 30 5.13 0.57 -19.18
C LEU A 30 5.46 2.04 -18.97
N THR A 31 4.44 2.88 -18.88
CA THR A 31 4.59 4.30 -18.54
C THR A 31 5.26 4.47 -17.16
N GLY A 32 4.86 3.67 -16.16
CA GLY A 32 5.46 3.71 -14.83
C GLY A 32 6.91 3.24 -14.82
N LEU A 33 7.24 2.18 -15.55
CA LEU A 33 8.62 1.70 -15.70
C LEU A 33 9.50 2.75 -16.41
N ASN A 34 9.01 3.33 -17.50
CA ASN A 34 9.74 4.37 -18.24
C ASN A 34 9.96 5.62 -17.37
N TYR A 35 8.94 6.08 -16.65
CA TYR A 35 9.05 7.22 -15.74
C TYR A 35 10.11 6.98 -14.65
N SER A 36 10.16 5.77 -14.10
CA SER A 36 11.11 5.40 -13.04
C SER A 36 12.49 4.99 -13.57
N GLY A 37 12.67 4.85 -14.87
CA GLY A 37 13.93 4.34 -15.46
C GLY A 37 14.21 2.87 -15.12
N LEU A 38 13.17 2.10 -14.74
CA LEU A 38 13.27 0.69 -14.40
C LEU A 38 12.88 -0.18 -15.59
N SER A 39 13.29 -1.47 -15.56
CA SER A 39 13.01 -2.41 -16.63
C SER A 39 11.92 -3.42 -16.26
N ALA A 40 11.34 -4.08 -17.26
CA ALA A 40 10.36 -5.15 -17.04
C ALA A 40 11.03 -6.51 -16.68
N SER A 41 12.36 -6.57 -16.57
CA SER A 41 13.11 -7.83 -16.40
C SER A 41 13.07 -8.39 -14.97
N ARG A 42 12.75 -7.55 -13.98
CA ARG A 42 12.67 -7.94 -12.56
C ARG A 42 11.42 -7.35 -11.92
N PRO A 43 10.86 -8.02 -10.88
CA PRO A 43 9.72 -7.48 -10.15
C PRO A 43 10.05 -6.12 -9.50
N VAL A 44 9.02 -5.28 -9.40
CA VAL A 44 9.11 -3.93 -8.85
C VAL A 44 8.38 -3.85 -7.52
N ILE A 45 9.06 -3.35 -6.50
CA ILE A 45 8.48 -2.99 -5.21
C ILE A 45 8.25 -1.49 -5.19
N LEU A 46 7.03 -1.06 -4.91
CA LEU A 46 6.70 0.34 -4.63
C LEU A 46 6.63 0.56 -3.12
N VAL A 47 7.48 1.45 -2.61
CA VAL A 47 7.52 1.82 -1.18
C VAL A 47 6.87 3.18 -0.98
N ILE A 48 5.85 3.26 -0.11
CA ILE A 48 5.14 4.50 0.22
C ILE A 48 5.00 4.63 1.73
N GLY A 49 5.76 5.55 2.34
CA GLY A 49 5.74 5.81 3.78
C GLY A 49 4.62 6.74 4.27
N GLY A 50 3.66 7.10 3.40
CA GLY A 50 2.67 8.15 3.63
C GLY A 50 3.12 9.51 3.08
N SER A 51 2.27 10.55 3.20
CA SER A 51 2.51 11.88 2.59
C SER A 51 3.77 12.60 3.14
N LEU A 52 4.10 12.38 4.40
CA LEU A 52 5.30 12.96 5.04
C LEU A 52 6.52 12.03 4.95
N GLY A 53 6.33 10.79 4.47
CA GLY A 53 7.31 9.74 4.55
C GLY A 53 7.40 9.12 5.94
N SER A 54 8.27 8.14 6.10
CA SER A 54 8.53 7.46 7.37
C SER A 54 10.02 7.18 7.53
N VAL A 55 10.63 7.84 8.49
CA VAL A 55 12.07 7.67 8.77
C VAL A 55 12.41 6.20 9.07
N ALA A 56 11.59 5.50 9.85
CA ALA A 56 11.80 4.10 10.20
C ALA A 56 11.74 3.20 8.94
N VAL A 57 10.69 3.34 8.12
CA VAL A 57 10.53 2.57 6.87
C VAL A 57 11.65 2.90 5.89
N ASN A 58 11.95 4.19 5.68
CA ASN A 58 13.01 4.63 4.77
C ASN A 58 14.36 4.00 5.15
N ARG A 59 14.71 4.02 6.45
CA ARG A 59 15.93 3.43 6.97
C ARG A 59 15.97 1.91 6.75
N ALA A 60 14.91 1.19 7.11
CA ALA A 60 14.84 -0.25 6.95
C ALA A 60 14.95 -0.68 5.48
N VAL A 61 14.23 0.00 4.58
CA VAL A 61 14.33 -0.25 3.14
C VAL A 61 15.76 -0.03 2.63
N ARG A 62 16.39 1.08 2.99
CA ARG A 62 17.76 1.40 2.55
C ARG A 62 18.79 0.39 3.06
N ASN A 63 18.66 -0.05 4.30
CA ASN A 63 19.52 -1.10 4.87
C ASN A 63 19.32 -2.43 4.14
N ALA A 64 18.09 -2.78 3.75
CA ALA A 64 17.77 -4.01 3.04
C ALA A 64 18.14 -3.98 1.55
N LEU A 65 18.47 -2.81 0.93
CA LEU A 65 18.81 -2.70 -0.48
C LEU A 65 19.82 -3.73 -0.99
N PRO A 66 20.94 -4.03 -0.27
CA PRO A 66 21.91 -5.00 -0.75
C PRO A 66 21.35 -6.41 -0.96
N LYS A 67 20.28 -6.78 -0.24
CA LYS A 67 19.56 -8.05 -0.39
C LYS A 67 18.47 -7.91 -1.44
N LEU A 68 17.63 -6.90 -1.33
CA LEU A 68 16.46 -6.70 -2.19
C LEU A 68 16.83 -6.52 -3.67
N LEU A 69 17.88 -5.74 -3.97
CA LEU A 69 18.28 -5.45 -5.35
C LEU A 69 18.90 -6.65 -6.10
N LYS A 70 19.11 -7.79 -5.45
CA LYS A 70 19.49 -9.03 -6.13
C LYS A 70 18.32 -9.58 -6.95
N THR A 71 17.10 -9.43 -6.47
CA THR A 71 15.87 -10.00 -7.06
C THR A 71 14.94 -8.93 -7.59
N TYR A 72 14.78 -7.83 -6.86
CA TYR A 72 13.78 -6.79 -7.10
C TYR A 72 14.38 -5.50 -7.65
N GLN A 73 13.52 -4.66 -8.17
CA GLN A 73 13.76 -3.23 -8.40
C GLN A 73 12.85 -2.45 -7.45
N ILE A 74 13.24 -1.24 -7.05
CA ILE A 74 12.52 -0.50 -6.02
C ILE A 74 12.24 0.93 -6.46
N ILE A 75 10.98 1.33 -6.40
CA ILE A 75 10.51 2.71 -6.46
C ILE A 75 10.21 3.13 -5.03
N HIS A 76 10.89 4.15 -4.52
CA HIS A 76 10.76 4.58 -3.13
C HIS A 76 10.26 6.03 -3.03
N ILE A 77 9.00 6.22 -2.63
CA ILE A 77 8.45 7.53 -2.31
C ILE A 77 8.71 7.79 -0.82
N CYS A 78 9.81 8.48 -0.53
CA CYS A 78 10.37 8.60 0.81
C CYS A 78 9.86 9.78 1.64
N GLY A 79 9.08 10.70 1.02
CA GLY A 79 8.58 11.92 1.66
C GLY A 79 9.54 13.11 1.50
N LYS A 80 9.01 14.31 1.63
CA LYS A 80 9.74 15.56 1.44
C LYS A 80 10.93 15.68 2.41
N GLY A 81 12.10 16.04 1.88
CA GLY A 81 13.35 16.20 2.64
C GLY A 81 14.01 14.88 3.06
N ASN A 82 13.53 13.73 2.54
CA ASN A 82 14.05 12.40 2.91
C ASN A 82 14.81 11.69 1.78
N LEU A 83 15.23 12.39 0.75
CA LEU A 83 16.13 11.81 -0.25
C LEU A 83 17.48 11.44 0.37
N ASP A 84 18.06 10.36 -0.08
CA ASP A 84 19.43 9.98 0.25
C ASP A 84 20.29 10.17 -1.00
N GLU A 85 21.06 11.26 -1.02
CA GLU A 85 21.88 11.64 -2.17
C GLU A 85 22.92 10.56 -2.53
N SER A 86 23.39 9.80 -1.56
CA SER A 86 24.38 8.72 -1.77
C SER A 86 23.82 7.56 -2.59
N LEU A 87 22.51 7.46 -2.72
CA LEU A 87 21.81 6.40 -3.45
C LEU A 87 21.29 6.85 -4.83
N ILE A 88 21.56 8.10 -5.22
CA ILE A 88 21.20 8.60 -6.55
C ILE A 88 21.98 7.82 -7.62
N GLY A 89 21.28 7.35 -8.66
CA GLY A 89 21.87 6.57 -9.74
C GLY A 89 22.14 5.09 -9.40
N LYS A 90 21.73 4.62 -8.21
CA LYS A 90 21.88 3.21 -7.84
C LYS A 90 21.02 2.32 -8.73
N SER A 91 21.66 1.37 -9.43
CA SER A 91 20.97 0.48 -10.36
C SER A 91 19.82 -0.29 -9.69
N GLY A 92 18.63 -0.23 -10.28
CA GLY A 92 17.43 -0.89 -9.77
C GLY A 92 16.75 -0.20 -8.57
N TYR A 93 17.22 1.00 -8.18
CA TYR A 93 16.63 1.78 -7.10
C TYR A 93 16.42 3.24 -7.54
N VAL A 94 15.20 3.72 -7.37
CA VAL A 94 14.86 5.11 -7.63
C VAL A 94 14.07 5.67 -6.44
N GLN A 95 14.35 6.92 -6.07
CA GLN A 95 13.65 7.58 -4.97
C GLN A 95 13.03 8.90 -5.43
N TYR A 96 11.89 9.20 -4.82
CA TYR A 96 11.14 10.44 -5.00
C TYR A 96 10.73 10.99 -3.65
N GLU A 97 10.76 12.30 -3.48
CA GLU A 97 10.16 12.93 -2.30
C GLU A 97 8.64 12.83 -2.33
N TYR A 98 8.08 13.10 -3.50
CA TYR A 98 6.65 13.11 -3.76
C TYR A 98 6.39 12.80 -5.22
N VAL A 99 5.26 12.17 -5.52
CA VAL A 99 4.79 11.90 -6.88
C VAL A 99 3.30 12.20 -6.93
N ASP A 100 2.88 12.99 -7.90
CA ASP A 100 1.46 13.34 -8.13
C ASP A 100 0.89 12.55 -9.31
N THR A 101 0.68 13.17 -10.46
CA THR A 101 0.03 12.56 -11.64
C THR A 101 0.64 11.21 -12.08
N PRO A 102 1.98 11.01 -12.07
CA PRO A 102 2.57 9.72 -12.41
C PRO A 102 2.29 8.59 -11.40
N LEU A 103 1.79 8.89 -10.20
CA LEU A 103 1.61 7.90 -9.13
C LEU A 103 0.78 6.68 -9.58
N ARG A 104 -0.29 6.89 -10.37
CA ARG A 104 -1.10 5.80 -10.94
C ARG A 104 -0.26 4.81 -11.76
N HIS A 105 0.69 5.32 -12.53
CA HIS A 105 1.56 4.48 -13.35
C HIS A 105 2.60 3.74 -12.52
N LEU A 106 3.09 4.34 -11.41
CA LEU A 106 3.96 3.66 -10.45
C LEU A 106 3.24 2.54 -9.72
N PHE A 107 1.97 2.74 -9.34
CA PHE A 107 1.13 1.67 -8.82
C PHE A 107 0.94 0.54 -9.84
N ALA A 108 0.70 0.87 -11.11
CA ALA A 108 0.56 -0.12 -12.18
C ALA A 108 1.88 -0.89 -12.41
N ALA A 109 3.04 -0.21 -12.31
CA ALA A 109 4.36 -0.83 -12.44
C ALA A 109 4.70 -1.79 -11.29
N ALA A 110 4.16 -1.55 -10.10
CA ALA A 110 4.47 -2.33 -8.91
C ALA A 110 3.92 -3.77 -8.99
N ASP A 111 4.73 -4.73 -8.60
CA ASP A 111 4.35 -6.13 -8.38
C ASP A 111 4.06 -6.41 -6.90
N LEU A 112 4.61 -5.59 -5.99
CA LEU A 112 4.37 -5.60 -4.56
C LEU A 112 4.43 -4.17 -4.02
N ILE A 113 3.62 -3.87 -3.00
CA ILE A 113 3.63 -2.57 -2.32
C ILE A 113 4.08 -2.75 -0.87
N LEU A 114 4.95 -1.87 -0.41
CA LEU A 114 5.30 -1.68 0.99
C LEU A 114 4.72 -0.36 1.45
N SER A 115 3.83 -0.37 2.43
CA SER A 115 3.09 0.83 2.83
C SER A 115 2.84 0.93 4.33
N ARG A 116 2.55 2.15 4.80
CA ARG A 116 1.84 2.36 6.06
C ARG A 116 0.39 1.90 5.93
N ALA A 117 -0.27 1.63 7.07
CA ALA A 117 -1.65 1.14 7.12
C ALA A 117 -2.70 2.25 7.33
N GLY A 118 -2.51 3.41 6.69
CA GLY A 118 -3.53 4.46 6.66
C GLY A 118 -4.77 4.02 5.87
N ALA A 119 -5.97 4.35 6.34
CA ALA A 119 -7.24 3.85 5.78
C ALA A 119 -7.36 4.07 4.26
N ASN A 120 -7.01 5.25 3.75
CA ASN A 120 -7.08 5.54 2.32
C ASN A 120 -6.08 4.69 1.53
N SER A 121 -4.82 4.60 1.99
CA SER A 121 -3.77 3.86 1.30
C SER A 121 -4.10 2.37 1.16
N ILE A 122 -4.59 1.73 2.23
CA ILE A 122 -4.93 0.31 2.18
C ILE A 122 -6.15 0.03 1.31
N CYS A 123 -7.13 0.95 1.26
CA CYS A 123 -8.28 0.83 0.36
C CYS A 123 -7.87 1.03 -1.12
N GLU A 124 -6.93 1.93 -1.41
CA GLU A 124 -6.34 2.08 -2.75
C GLU A 124 -5.60 0.80 -3.17
N ILE A 125 -4.79 0.23 -2.28
CA ILE A 125 -4.07 -1.04 -2.50
C ILE A 125 -5.04 -2.19 -2.77
N LEU A 126 -6.12 -2.29 -1.98
CA LEU A 126 -7.19 -3.29 -2.15
C LEU A 126 -7.85 -3.17 -3.54
N ALA A 127 -8.22 -1.95 -3.94
CA ALA A 127 -8.87 -1.71 -5.22
C ALA A 127 -7.95 -2.04 -6.41
N LEU A 128 -6.65 -1.80 -6.26
CA LEU A 128 -5.62 -2.15 -7.24
C LEU A 128 -5.21 -3.64 -7.19
N ARG A 129 -5.70 -4.39 -6.19
CA ARG A 129 -5.37 -5.81 -5.96
C ARG A 129 -3.87 -6.08 -5.92
N LYS A 130 -3.11 -5.19 -5.27
CA LYS A 130 -1.66 -5.32 -5.19
C LYS A 130 -1.25 -6.09 -3.94
N PRO A 131 -0.49 -7.20 -4.09
CA PRO A 131 0.16 -7.85 -2.95
C PRO A 131 0.94 -6.84 -2.14
N ASN A 132 0.84 -6.90 -0.82
CA ASN A 132 1.40 -5.83 -0.01
C ASN A 132 1.88 -6.27 1.36
N VAL A 133 2.89 -5.56 1.86
CA VAL A 133 3.35 -5.61 3.25
C VAL A 133 2.97 -4.28 3.91
N LEU A 134 2.22 -4.34 4.98
CA LEU A 134 1.82 -3.19 5.77
C LEU A 134 2.71 -3.06 7.00
N ILE A 135 3.28 -1.87 7.18
CA ILE A 135 4.02 -1.49 8.38
C ILE A 135 3.20 -0.41 9.09
N PRO A 136 2.29 -0.79 10.02
CA PRO A 136 1.47 0.19 10.73
C PRO A 136 2.35 1.12 11.57
N LEU A 137 1.89 2.34 11.78
CA LEU A 137 2.51 3.26 12.71
C LEU A 137 2.36 2.71 14.13
N SER A 138 3.44 2.75 14.91
CA SER A 138 3.46 2.18 16.27
C SER A 138 2.39 2.79 17.18
N ALA A 139 1.98 2.03 18.20
CA ALA A 139 1.00 2.51 19.19
C ALA A 139 1.52 3.70 19.99
N SER A 140 2.85 3.84 20.15
CA SER A 140 3.48 4.98 20.81
C SER A 140 3.44 6.27 19.98
N ALA A 141 3.32 6.15 18.64
CA ALA A 141 3.32 7.28 17.71
C ALA A 141 1.93 7.60 17.15
N SER A 142 0.91 6.79 17.44
CA SER A 142 -0.46 6.97 16.94
C SER A 142 -1.49 6.55 17.98
N ARG A 143 -2.78 6.72 17.63
CA ARG A 143 -3.91 6.22 18.44
C ARG A 143 -4.19 4.72 18.22
N GLY A 144 -3.34 4.02 17.47
CA GLY A 144 -3.49 2.60 17.16
C GLY A 144 -4.42 2.30 15.98
N ASP A 145 -4.98 3.30 15.31
CA ASP A 145 -5.87 3.15 14.16
C ASP A 145 -5.21 2.38 13.01
N GLN A 146 -3.93 2.66 12.71
CA GLN A 146 -3.22 1.91 11.67
C GLN A 146 -2.98 0.45 12.03
N ILE A 147 -2.75 0.13 13.29
CA ILE A 147 -2.60 -1.25 13.76
C ILE A 147 -3.92 -2.01 13.54
N LEU A 148 -5.06 -1.41 13.94
CA LEU A 148 -6.37 -2.02 13.72
C LEU A 148 -6.67 -2.21 12.24
N ASN A 149 -6.37 -1.22 11.41
CA ASN A 149 -6.51 -1.31 9.96
C ASN A 149 -5.68 -2.46 9.37
N ALA A 150 -4.40 -2.55 9.73
CA ALA A 150 -3.49 -3.59 9.26
C ALA A 150 -3.99 -4.99 9.67
N ARG A 151 -4.39 -5.16 10.92
CA ARG A 151 -4.92 -6.44 11.43
C ARG A 151 -6.22 -6.84 10.75
N SER A 152 -7.12 -5.90 10.44
CA SER A 152 -8.32 -6.18 9.66
C SER A 152 -7.98 -6.72 8.26
N PHE A 153 -6.99 -6.12 7.59
CA PHE A 153 -6.55 -6.56 6.26
C PHE A 153 -5.82 -7.90 6.30
N GLU A 154 -4.98 -8.13 7.31
CA GLU A 154 -4.30 -9.41 7.53
C GLU A 154 -5.30 -10.54 7.74
N LYS A 155 -6.29 -10.33 8.62
CA LYS A 155 -7.36 -11.32 8.90
C LYS A 155 -8.18 -11.68 7.66
N GLN A 156 -8.35 -10.75 6.73
CA GLN A 156 -9.05 -10.97 5.46
C GLN A 156 -8.15 -11.58 4.38
N GLY A 157 -6.87 -11.80 4.66
CA GLY A 157 -5.90 -12.34 3.70
C GLY A 157 -5.47 -11.35 2.62
N PHE A 158 -5.64 -10.03 2.85
CA PHE A 158 -5.29 -9.01 1.85
C PHE A 158 -3.84 -8.54 1.97
N SER A 159 -3.21 -8.72 3.14
CA SER A 159 -1.91 -8.14 3.44
C SER A 159 -1.08 -9.03 4.36
N THR A 160 0.24 -8.92 4.23
CA THR A 160 1.18 -9.29 5.30
C THR A 160 1.37 -8.08 6.21
N VAL A 161 1.43 -8.29 7.52
CA VAL A 161 1.68 -7.23 8.50
C VAL A 161 3.02 -7.43 9.17
N LEU A 162 3.84 -6.38 9.20
CA LEU A 162 5.10 -6.31 9.93
C LEU A 162 5.03 -5.12 10.89
N GLU A 163 4.98 -5.38 12.19
CA GLU A 163 4.94 -4.31 13.19
C GLU A 163 6.22 -3.47 13.17
N GLU A 164 6.08 -2.15 13.36
CA GLU A 164 7.23 -1.24 13.32
C GLU A 164 8.30 -1.59 14.36
N GLU A 165 7.89 -2.10 15.51
CA GLU A 165 8.77 -2.54 16.60
C GLU A 165 9.62 -3.76 16.22
N GLN A 166 9.18 -4.56 15.25
CA GLN A 166 9.87 -5.74 14.74
C GLN A 166 10.65 -5.45 13.45
N LEU A 167 10.63 -4.20 12.98
CA LEU A 167 11.19 -3.82 11.69
C LEU A 167 12.72 -3.81 11.72
N THR A 168 13.30 -4.79 11.05
CA THR A 168 14.72 -4.90 10.73
C THR A 168 14.90 -5.10 9.23
N ASP A 169 16.14 -5.07 8.73
CA ASP A 169 16.43 -5.38 7.32
C ASP A 169 16.12 -6.85 6.98
N ASP A 170 16.35 -7.77 7.91
CA ASP A 170 16.04 -9.20 7.73
C ASP A 170 14.51 -9.44 7.76
N SER A 171 13.82 -8.97 8.79
CA SER A 171 12.35 -9.15 8.88
C SER A 171 11.60 -8.50 7.72
N LEU A 172 12.09 -7.35 7.24
CA LEU A 172 11.54 -6.70 6.07
C LEU A 172 11.75 -7.52 4.81
N PHE A 173 12.96 -8.04 4.60
CA PHE A 173 13.29 -8.89 3.46
C PHE A 173 12.41 -10.16 3.46
N ASP A 174 12.31 -10.84 4.59
CA ASP A 174 11.52 -12.07 4.73
C ASP A 174 10.02 -11.82 4.50
N ALA A 175 9.47 -10.71 5.00
CA ALA A 175 8.09 -10.33 4.77
C ALA A 175 7.82 -10.05 3.27
N ILE A 176 8.71 -9.34 2.60
CA ILE A 176 8.61 -9.06 1.16
C ILE A 176 8.69 -10.36 0.35
N GLU A 177 9.69 -11.20 0.63
CA GLU A 177 9.91 -12.46 -0.08
C GLU A 177 8.70 -13.40 0.07
N THR A 178 8.24 -13.60 1.30
CA THR A 178 7.07 -14.43 1.61
C THR A 178 5.81 -13.91 0.91
N THR A 179 5.58 -12.59 0.95
CA THR A 179 4.41 -11.98 0.31
C THR A 179 4.48 -12.13 -1.21
N TYR A 180 5.65 -11.91 -1.81
CA TYR A 180 5.82 -12.03 -3.24
C TYR A 180 5.66 -13.48 -3.73
N GLN A 181 6.22 -14.45 -3.02
CA GLN A 181 6.06 -15.88 -3.35
C GLN A 181 4.59 -16.31 -3.29
N ASN A 182 3.83 -15.80 -2.32
CA ASN A 182 2.42 -16.11 -2.13
C ASN A 182 1.47 -15.08 -2.77
N ARG A 183 1.95 -14.20 -3.64
CA ARG A 183 1.20 -13.05 -4.18
C ARG A 183 -0.15 -13.41 -4.78
N GLN A 184 -0.30 -14.58 -5.39
CA GLN A 184 -1.55 -15.00 -6.01
C GLN A 184 -2.66 -15.21 -4.96
N ASN A 185 -2.32 -15.68 -3.76
CA ASN A 185 -3.28 -15.87 -2.68
C ASN A 185 -3.87 -14.52 -2.23
N TYR A 186 -3.02 -13.50 -2.09
CA TYR A 186 -3.46 -12.13 -1.74
C TYR A 186 -4.34 -11.52 -2.84
N ILE A 187 -3.95 -11.68 -4.11
CA ILE A 187 -4.74 -11.20 -5.26
C ILE A 187 -6.13 -11.85 -5.24
N THR A 188 -6.20 -13.18 -5.11
CA THR A 188 -7.46 -13.93 -5.08
C THR A 188 -8.34 -13.49 -3.91
N ALA A 189 -7.77 -13.32 -2.70
CA ALA A 189 -8.52 -12.83 -1.56
C ALA A 189 -9.09 -11.41 -1.80
N MET A 190 -8.27 -10.50 -2.34
CA MET A 190 -8.71 -9.14 -2.67
C MET A 190 -9.77 -9.13 -3.79
N GLU A 191 -9.72 -10.06 -4.75
CA GLU A 191 -10.75 -10.22 -5.79
C GLU A 191 -12.11 -10.61 -5.25
N GLN A 192 -12.15 -11.35 -4.17
CA GLN A 192 -13.38 -11.78 -3.51
C GLN A 192 -13.97 -10.71 -2.58
N SER A 193 -13.24 -9.62 -2.31
CA SER A 193 -13.72 -8.55 -1.45
C SER A 193 -14.96 -7.87 -2.03
N THR A 194 -15.93 -7.59 -1.18
CA THR A 194 -17.15 -6.82 -1.50
C THR A 194 -16.94 -5.30 -1.41
N LEU A 195 -15.78 -4.85 -0.91
CA LEU A 195 -15.47 -3.44 -0.64
C LEU A 195 -14.93 -2.67 -1.87
N LYS A 196 -15.38 -3.03 -3.08
CA LYS A 196 -14.74 -2.57 -4.34
C LYS A 196 -15.25 -1.22 -4.85
N ASP A 197 -16.51 -0.88 -4.60
CA ASP A 197 -17.17 0.30 -5.18
C ASP A 197 -17.90 1.12 -4.11
N ALA A 198 -17.10 1.75 -3.25
CA ALA A 198 -17.61 2.60 -2.20
C ALA A 198 -18.33 3.85 -2.75
N VAL A 199 -17.92 4.36 -3.90
CA VAL A 199 -18.51 5.56 -4.51
C VAL A 199 -19.96 5.28 -4.94
N SER A 200 -20.19 4.23 -5.73
CA SER A 200 -21.53 3.85 -6.15
C SER A 200 -22.44 3.49 -4.97
N THR A 201 -21.89 2.79 -3.96
CA THR A 201 -22.65 2.46 -2.75
C THR A 201 -23.09 3.72 -2.00
N VAL A 202 -22.21 4.71 -1.82
CA VAL A 202 -22.54 5.97 -1.14
C VAL A 202 -23.55 6.77 -1.94
N ILE A 203 -23.38 6.88 -3.27
CA ILE A 203 -24.34 7.60 -4.14
C ILE A 203 -25.72 6.95 -4.06
N HIS A 204 -25.80 5.62 -4.12
CA HIS A 204 -27.07 4.90 -4.01
C HIS A 204 -27.76 5.15 -2.66
N LEU A 205 -27.01 5.13 -1.56
CA LEU A 205 -27.53 5.47 -0.23
C LEU A 205 -28.09 6.89 -0.20
N ILE A 206 -27.33 7.87 -0.70
CA ILE A 206 -27.80 9.27 -0.74
C ILE A 206 -29.11 9.37 -1.54
N ALA A 207 -29.17 8.76 -2.73
CA ALA A 207 -30.37 8.78 -3.56
C ALA A 207 -31.58 8.15 -2.86
N SER A 208 -31.40 7.01 -2.19
CA SER A 208 -32.48 6.32 -1.48
C SER A 208 -33.06 7.11 -0.31
N TYR A 209 -32.26 7.97 0.34
CA TYR A 209 -32.75 8.87 1.40
C TYR A 209 -33.29 10.21 0.89
N ALA A 210 -32.99 10.60 -0.34
CA ALA A 210 -33.51 11.82 -0.95
C ALA A 210 -34.93 11.65 -1.51
N GLU A 211 -35.36 10.41 -1.75
CA GLU A 211 -36.71 10.07 -2.26
C GLU A 211 -37.73 9.81 -1.14
N THR A 212 -37.30 9.86 0.13
CA THR A 212 -38.15 9.75 1.33
C THR A 212 -38.36 11.10 2.00
#